data_f14499346216f7bc4e21d8c57e020683
#
_entry.id   f14499346216f7bc4e21d8c57e020683
#
_cell.length_a   1.000
_cell.length_b   1.000
_cell.length_c   1.000
_cell.angle_alpha   90.00
_cell.angle_beta   90.00
_cell.angle_gamma   90.00
#
_symmetry.space_group_name_H-M   'P 1'
#
loop_
_entity.id
_entity.type
_entity.pdbx_description
1 polymer ?
#
loop_
_entity_poly.entity_id
_entity_poly.type
_entity_poly.pdbx_seq_one_letter_code
_entity_poly.pdbx_strand_id
1 'polypeptide(L)'
;MASSRLARLAATAMLVVGALALMSAQPGPAASGVPPEVAKVLDSIKAGDTGQLSVSEEDGRFMRVLVATSNAKRALEIGGAQGYSAIWIGLALRETGGHLTTIEYDTARAAAAAANVRRAGLADIVTVVPGDAFKEIPKLTGTFDFVFLDAWKPDYQRFFDLVFPRLTARGLFLAHNVVNKQGEMRDFLQTIEHHPALATSIVRPGTEGMSVSVKLR
;
A
#
# COMPACT_ATOMS: atom_id res chain seq x y z
N MET A 1 -8.55 85.89 -2.44
CA MET A 1 -8.66 84.87 -3.50
C MET A 1 -7.77 83.69 -3.17
N ALA A 2 -8.17 82.83 -2.31
CA ALA A 2 -7.43 81.55 -1.98
C ALA A 2 -8.39 80.66 -1.19
N SER A 3 -9.29 79.98 -1.84
CA SER A 3 -10.12 78.90 -1.18
C SER A 3 -10.79 78.11 -2.30
N SER A 4 -10.16 77.05 -2.77
CA SER A 4 -10.86 76.00 -3.54
C SER A 4 -9.92 74.89 -4.05
N ARG A 5 -8.99 74.43 -3.24
CA ARG A 5 -8.16 73.26 -3.65
C ARG A 5 -7.99 72.14 -2.59
N LEU A 6 -8.84 72.09 -1.56
CA LEU A 6 -8.70 71.12 -0.46
C LEU A 6 -9.88 70.17 -0.31
N ALA A 7 -10.72 69.99 -1.34
CA ALA A 7 -11.94 69.15 -1.25
C ALA A 7 -12.01 68.00 -2.30
N ARG A 8 -10.88 67.50 -2.81
CA ARG A 8 -10.90 66.38 -3.79
C ARG A 8 -9.90 65.24 -3.53
N LEU A 9 -9.45 65.08 -2.31
CA LEU A 9 -8.50 63.99 -1.95
C LEU A 9 -9.00 63.04 -0.85
N ALA A 10 -10.29 62.99 -0.58
CA ALA A 10 -10.87 62.17 0.49
C ALA A 10 -11.90 61.11 -0.02
N ALA A 11 -11.86 60.71 -1.29
CA ALA A 11 -12.89 59.78 -1.83
C ALA A 11 -12.30 58.59 -2.62
N THR A 12 -11.01 58.24 -2.41
CA THR A 12 -10.43 57.10 -3.17
C THR A 12 -9.67 56.08 -2.27
N ALA A 13 -9.94 56.03 -0.99
CA ALA A 13 -9.27 55.13 -0.05
C ALA A 13 -10.22 54.19 0.70
N MET A 14 -11.35 53.81 0.14
CA MET A 14 -12.32 52.93 0.84
C MET A 14 -13.00 51.93 -0.10
N LEU A 15 -12.22 51.19 -0.89
CA LEU A 15 -12.77 50.08 -1.74
C LEU A 15 -11.72 49.01 -2.08
N VAL A 16 -10.83 48.67 -1.13
CA VAL A 16 -9.87 47.53 -1.28
C VAL A 16 -9.83 46.61 -0.04
N VAL A 17 -10.82 46.61 0.81
CA VAL A 17 -10.87 45.73 2.02
C VAL A 17 -12.04 44.72 1.93
N GLY A 18 -12.58 44.44 0.75
CA GLY A 18 -13.72 43.55 0.60
C GLY A 18 -13.51 42.28 -0.22
N ALA A 19 -12.29 41.90 -0.54
CA ALA A 19 -12.03 40.74 -1.41
C ALA A 19 -11.02 39.71 -0.83
N LEU A 20 -10.91 39.59 0.48
CA LEU A 20 -10.02 38.63 1.12
C LEU A 20 -10.80 37.69 2.08
N ALA A 21 -11.88 37.11 1.62
CA ALA A 21 -12.51 36.05 2.40
C ALA A 21 -13.36 35.21 1.45
N LEU A 22 -12.75 34.26 0.80
CA LEU A 22 -13.32 33.01 0.29
C LEU A 22 -12.26 32.33 -0.63
N MET A 23 -11.04 32.21 -0.15
CA MET A 23 -10.21 31.09 -0.60
C MET A 23 -10.80 29.86 0.10
N SER A 24 -11.87 29.29 -0.50
CA SER A 24 -12.21 27.92 -0.24
C SER A 24 -10.92 27.10 -0.40
N ALA A 25 -10.52 26.38 0.64
CA ALA A 25 -9.43 25.43 0.56
C ALA A 25 -9.75 24.52 -0.63
N GLN A 26 -9.05 24.75 -1.74
CA GLN A 26 -9.07 23.80 -2.85
C GLN A 26 -8.60 22.48 -2.21
N PRO A 27 -9.34 21.37 -2.33
CA PRO A 27 -8.80 20.09 -1.94
C PRO A 27 -7.46 19.98 -2.66
N GLY A 28 -6.40 19.74 -1.90
CA GLY A 28 -5.07 19.49 -2.47
C GLY A 28 -5.18 18.47 -3.59
N PRO A 29 -4.29 18.47 -4.58
CA PRO A 29 -4.37 17.56 -5.71
C PRO A 29 -4.63 16.15 -5.16
N ALA A 30 -5.78 15.57 -5.58
CA ALA A 30 -6.14 14.20 -5.21
C ALA A 30 -4.90 13.36 -5.41
N ALA A 31 -4.45 12.70 -4.35
CA ALA A 31 -3.23 11.90 -4.35
C ALA A 31 -3.23 11.05 -5.62
N SER A 32 -2.30 11.35 -6.54
CA SER A 32 -2.30 11.01 -7.95
C SER A 32 -2.82 9.58 -8.22
N GLY A 33 -3.99 9.47 -8.82
CA GLY A 33 -4.51 8.21 -9.35
C GLY A 33 -5.26 7.31 -8.36
N VAL A 34 -5.60 7.75 -7.13
CA VAL A 34 -6.51 7.03 -6.22
C VAL A 34 -7.90 7.67 -6.32
N PRO A 35 -8.95 6.90 -6.65
CA PRO A 35 -10.32 7.41 -6.66
C PRO A 35 -10.71 7.97 -5.28
N PRO A 36 -11.44 9.10 -5.20
CA PRO A 36 -11.77 9.74 -3.91
C PRO A 36 -12.52 8.82 -2.92
N GLU A 37 -13.36 7.93 -3.41
CA GLU A 37 -14.08 6.94 -2.60
C GLU A 37 -13.13 5.89 -2.00
N VAL A 38 -12.09 5.48 -2.74
CA VAL A 38 -11.06 4.56 -2.23
C VAL A 38 -10.16 5.27 -1.21
N ALA A 39 -9.79 6.52 -1.46
CA ALA A 39 -9.02 7.32 -0.50
C ALA A 39 -9.74 7.40 0.85
N LYS A 40 -11.06 7.66 0.88
CA LYS A 40 -11.85 7.66 2.12
C LYS A 40 -11.83 6.30 2.85
N VAL A 41 -11.79 5.18 2.11
CA VAL A 41 -11.67 3.87 2.73
C VAL A 41 -10.29 3.71 3.37
N LEU A 42 -9.22 4.04 2.65
CA LEU A 42 -7.85 4.00 3.16
C LEU A 42 -7.68 4.88 4.41
N ASP A 43 -8.17 6.12 4.37
CA ASP A 43 -8.16 7.03 5.52
C ASP A 43 -8.90 6.44 6.72
N SER A 44 -10.07 5.82 6.50
CA SER A 44 -10.86 5.20 7.56
C SER A 44 -10.17 4.01 8.21
N ILE A 45 -9.41 3.22 7.42
CA ILE A 45 -8.59 2.11 7.94
C ILE A 45 -7.48 2.67 8.82
N LYS A 46 -6.74 3.67 8.33
CA LYS A 46 -5.63 4.29 9.09
C LYS A 46 -6.10 4.94 10.38
N ALA A 47 -7.25 5.63 10.37
CA ALA A 47 -7.83 6.24 11.56
C ALA A 47 -8.25 5.21 12.62
N GLY A 48 -8.66 4.02 12.20
CA GLY A 48 -9.03 2.90 13.09
C GLY A 48 -7.88 1.97 13.48
N ASP A 49 -6.68 2.17 12.93
CA ASP A 49 -5.53 1.27 13.11
C ASP A 49 -4.76 1.57 14.41
N THR A 50 -5.38 1.29 15.55
CA THR A 50 -4.77 1.48 16.88
C THR A 50 -3.58 0.55 17.15
N GLY A 51 -3.49 -0.56 16.41
CA GLY A 51 -2.40 -1.55 16.50
C GLY A 51 -1.22 -1.28 15.59
N GLN A 52 -1.28 -0.23 14.76
CA GLN A 52 -0.25 0.10 13.76
C GLN A 52 0.11 -1.10 12.86
N LEU A 53 -0.92 -1.82 12.41
CA LEU A 53 -0.78 -3.01 11.57
C LEU A 53 -0.73 -2.68 10.07
N SER A 54 -1.20 -1.49 9.68
CA SER A 54 -1.22 -1.06 8.28
C SER A 54 0.13 -0.47 7.90
N VAL A 55 0.65 -0.89 6.76
CA VAL A 55 1.84 -0.26 6.13
C VAL A 55 1.65 1.25 5.97
N SER A 56 2.73 1.99 5.79
CA SER A 56 2.63 3.43 5.47
C SER A 56 1.93 3.67 4.12
N GLU A 57 1.48 4.89 3.88
CA GLU A 57 0.93 5.26 2.57
C GLU A 57 2.00 5.18 1.49
N GLU A 58 3.24 5.56 1.81
CA GLU A 58 4.40 5.48 0.92
C GLU A 58 4.70 4.05 0.50
N ASP A 59 4.64 3.09 1.44
CA ASP A 59 4.80 1.66 1.14
C ASP A 59 3.66 1.16 0.23
N GLY A 60 2.42 1.57 0.51
CA GLY A 60 1.26 1.24 -0.32
C GLY A 60 1.40 1.76 -1.76
N ARG A 61 1.77 3.03 -1.92
CA ARG A 61 2.04 3.66 -3.22
C ARG A 61 3.17 2.96 -3.97
N PHE A 62 4.24 2.62 -3.26
CA PHE A 62 5.39 1.93 -3.83
C PHE A 62 5.01 0.53 -4.35
N MET A 63 4.26 -0.25 -3.56
CA MET A 63 3.74 -1.56 -4.00
C MET A 63 2.84 -1.43 -5.23
N ARG A 64 1.95 -0.43 -5.26
CA ARG A 64 1.11 -0.16 -6.43
C ARG A 64 1.94 0.08 -7.70
N VAL A 65 3.02 0.88 -7.60
CA VAL A 65 3.94 1.11 -8.73
C VAL A 65 4.60 -0.20 -9.17
N LEU A 66 5.09 -1.02 -8.23
CA LEU A 66 5.74 -2.29 -8.56
C LEU A 66 4.78 -3.28 -9.24
N VAL A 67 3.56 -3.41 -8.76
CA VAL A 67 2.52 -4.27 -9.36
C VAL A 67 2.20 -3.81 -10.79
N ALA A 68 2.02 -2.50 -10.99
CA ALA A 68 1.72 -1.94 -12.31
C ALA A 68 2.90 -2.12 -13.29
N THR A 69 4.13 -1.82 -12.87
CA THR A 69 5.33 -1.89 -13.72
C THR A 69 5.75 -3.31 -14.05
N SER A 70 5.55 -4.27 -13.13
CA SER A 70 5.78 -5.70 -13.38
C SER A 70 4.66 -6.35 -14.19
N ASN A 71 3.54 -5.64 -14.42
CA ASN A 71 2.34 -6.16 -15.06
C ASN A 71 1.81 -7.44 -14.37
N ALA A 72 1.88 -7.45 -13.02
CA ALA A 72 1.50 -8.62 -12.23
C ALA A 72 0.05 -9.03 -12.47
N LYS A 73 -0.19 -10.33 -12.53
CA LYS A 73 -1.50 -10.94 -12.77
C LYS A 73 -1.97 -11.81 -11.61
N ARG A 74 -1.04 -12.36 -10.85
CA ARG A 74 -1.35 -13.32 -9.80
C ARG A 74 -0.55 -13.03 -8.54
N ALA A 75 -1.16 -12.20 -7.70
CA ALA A 75 -0.55 -11.75 -6.47
C ALA A 75 -0.98 -12.58 -5.26
N LEU A 76 -0.05 -12.75 -4.31
CA LEU A 76 -0.28 -13.33 -2.99
C LEU A 76 0.17 -12.33 -1.93
N GLU A 77 -0.64 -12.13 -0.91
CA GLU A 77 -0.29 -11.41 0.31
C GLU A 77 -0.43 -12.32 1.52
N ILE A 78 0.56 -12.30 2.41
CA ILE A 78 0.58 -13.06 3.66
C ILE A 78 0.61 -12.05 4.80
N GLY A 79 -0.51 -11.95 5.55
CA GLY A 79 -0.74 -10.93 6.55
C GLY A 79 -1.48 -9.73 5.97
N GLY A 80 -2.80 -9.87 5.80
CA GLY A 80 -3.65 -8.84 5.19
C GLY A 80 -4.18 -7.80 6.17
N ALA A 81 -4.08 -8.05 7.48
CA ALA A 81 -4.66 -7.22 8.55
C ALA A 81 -6.08 -6.74 8.20
N GLN A 82 -6.32 -5.43 8.12
CA GLN A 82 -7.61 -4.84 7.76
C GLN A 82 -7.73 -4.51 6.26
N GLY A 83 -6.79 -4.98 5.42
CA GLY A 83 -6.84 -4.87 3.95
C GLY A 83 -6.25 -3.58 3.38
N TYR A 84 -5.46 -2.81 4.15
CA TYR A 84 -4.89 -1.56 3.66
C TYR A 84 -3.94 -1.78 2.47
N SER A 85 -2.94 -2.63 2.63
CA SER A 85 -1.99 -3.04 1.58
C SER A 85 -2.70 -3.74 0.43
N ALA A 86 -3.66 -4.63 0.74
CA ALA A 86 -4.46 -5.33 -0.26
C ALA A 86 -5.23 -4.37 -1.19
N ILE A 87 -5.71 -3.23 -0.67
CA ILE A 87 -6.36 -2.20 -1.49
C ILE A 87 -5.35 -1.53 -2.43
N TRP A 88 -4.15 -1.17 -1.96
CA TRP A 88 -3.11 -0.58 -2.80
C TRP A 88 -2.66 -1.52 -3.93
N ILE A 89 -2.42 -2.78 -3.61
CA ILE A 89 -2.09 -3.84 -4.58
C ILE A 89 -3.26 -4.05 -5.56
N GLY A 90 -4.49 -4.14 -5.03
CA GLY A 90 -5.70 -4.35 -5.81
C GLY A 90 -6.00 -3.24 -6.82
N LEU A 91 -5.69 -1.98 -6.49
CA LEU A 91 -5.81 -0.86 -7.44
C LEU A 91 -4.95 -1.07 -8.70
N ALA A 92 -3.70 -1.52 -8.53
CA ALA A 92 -2.84 -1.80 -9.67
C ALA A 92 -3.25 -3.08 -10.42
N LEU A 93 -3.68 -4.12 -9.70
CA LEU A 93 -4.16 -5.35 -10.31
C LEU A 93 -5.42 -5.14 -11.15
N ARG A 94 -6.28 -4.19 -10.80
CA ARG A 94 -7.40 -3.78 -11.65
C ARG A 94 -6.91 -3.26 -13.00
N GLU A 95 -5.85 -2.46 -13.01
CA GLU A 95 -5.25 -1.91 -14.23
C GLU A 95 -4.56 -2.99 -15.07
N THR A 96 -3.88 -3.94 -14.40
CA THR A 96 -3.20 -5.03 -15.09
C THR A 96 -4.13 -6.18 -15.49
N GLY A 97 -5.35 -6.25 -14.96
CA GLY A 97 -6.28 -7.39 -15.14
C GLY A 97 -5.86 -8.63 -14.33
N GLY A 98 -5.19 -8.40 -13.21
CA GLY A 98 -4.73 -9.45 -12.28
C GLY A 98 -5.68 -9.67 -11.10
N HIS A 99 -5.26 -10.55 -10.18
CA HIS A 99 -6.01 -10.90 -8.97
C HIS A 99 -5.09 -11.09 -7.78
N LEU A 100 -5.51 -10.62 -6.59
CA LEU A 100 -4.83 -10.81 -5.30
C LEU A 100 -5.57 -11.85 -4.47
N THR A 101 -4.82 -12.81 -3.92
CA THR A 101 -5.24 -13.56 -2.74
C THR A 101 -4.50 -13.02 -1.52
N THR A 102 -5.21 -12.48 -0.54
CA THR A 102 -4.64 -12.06 0.75
C THR A 102 -5.09 -12.99 1.85
N ILE A 103 -4.15 -13.44 2.69
CA ILE A 103 -4.43 -14.39 3.79
C ILE A 103 -4.18 -13.67 5.11
N GLU A 104 -5.21 -13.63 5.97
CA GLU A 104 -5.13 -13.05 7.31
C GLU A 104 -5.50 -14.09 8.37
N TYR A 105 -4.60 -14.27 9.34
CA TYR A 105 -4.73 -15.27 10.40
C TYR A 105 -5.89 -14.99 11.34
N ASP A 106 -6.08 -13.74 11.73
CA ASP A 106 -7.17 -13.32 12.60
C ASP A 106 -8.48 -13.18 11.81
N THR A 107 -9.47 -13.96 12.19
CA THR A 107 -10.75 -14.02 11.46
C THR A 107 -11.55 -12.71 11.53
N ALA A 108 -11.43 -11.94 12.61
CA ALA A 108 -12.11 -10.65 12.75
C ALA A 108 -11.43 -9.61 11.83
N ARG A 109 -10.09 -9.58 11.78
CA ARG A 109 -9.35 -8.74 10.85
C ARG A 109 -9.62 -9.12 9.39
N ALA A 110 -9.65 -10.41 9.08
CA ALA A 110 -10.01 -10.88 7.73
C ALA A 110 -11.42 -10.44 7.32
N ALA A 111 -12.38 -10.50 8.23
CA ALA A 111 -13.75 -10.01 7.98
C ALA A 111 -13.75 -8.48 7.73
N ALA A 112 -12.99 -7.71 8.51
CA ALA A 112 -12.81 -6.28 8.30
C ALA A 112 -12.14 -5.98 6.96
N ALA A 113 -11.08 -6.72 6.60
CA ALA A 113 -10.41 -6.61 5.30
C ALA A 113 -11.39 -6.84 4.15
N ALA A 114 -12.18 -7.92 4.20
CA ALA A 114 -13.18 -8.22 3.18
C ALA A 114 -14.25 -7.11 3.07
N ALA A 115 -14.66 -6.51 4.19
CA ALA A 115 -15.58 -5.36 4.18
C ALA A 115 -14.93 -4.12 3.53
N ASN A 116 -13.67 -3.81 3.86
CA ASN A 116 -12.94 -2.68 3.32
C ASN A 116 -12.65 -2.84 1.82
N VAL A 117 -12.26 -4.03 1.38
CA VAL A 117 -12.08 -4.39 -0.03
C VAL A 117 -13.40 -4.16 -0.81
N ARG A 118 -14.55 -4.58 -0.28
CA ARG A 118 -15.86 -4.30 -0.89
C ARG A 118 -16.16 -2.80 -0.94
N ARG A 119 -15.90 -2.05 0.14
CA ARG A 119 -16.09 -0.58 0.17
C ARG A 119 -15.21 0.13 -0.85
N ALA A 120 -14.00 -0.39 -1.10
CA ALA A 120 -13.08 0.11 -2.12
C ALA A 120 -13.49 -0.32 -3.55
N GLY A 121 -14.56 -1.10 -3.71
CA GLY A 121 -15.00 -1.61 -5.02
C GLY A 121 -14.02 -2.60 -5.64
N LEU A 122 -13.28 -3.38 -4.84
CA LEU A 122 -12.22 -4.30 -5.29
C LEU A 122 -12.57 -5.78 -5.03
N ALA A 123 -13.83 -6.10 -4.74
CA ALA A 123 -14.23 -7.46 -4.38
C ALA A 123 -14.07 -8.49 -5.52
N ASP A 124 -14.02 -8.05 -6.76
CA ASP A 124 -13.74 -8.85 -7.95
C ASP A 124 -12.22 -9.05 -8.23
N ILE A 125 -11.38 -8.22 -7.60
CA ILE A 125 -9.91 -8.22 -7.78
C ILE A 125 -9.19 -8.85 -6.58
N VAL A 126 -9.76 -8.76 -5.38
CA VAL A 126 -9.11 -9.18 -4.14
C VAL A 126 -9.97 -10.22 -3.42
N THR A 127 -9.42 -11.43 -3.25
CA THR A 127 -9.99 -12.47 -2.39
C THR A 127 -9.32 -12.45 -1.03
N VAL A 128 -10.09 -12.26 0.04
CA VAL A 128 -9.59 -12.35 1.42
C VAL A 128 -9.87 -13.74 1.96
N VAL A 129 -8.82 -14.43 2.38
CA VAL A 129 -8.87 -15.79 2.95
C VAL A 129 -8.55 -15.71 4.45
N PRO A 130 -9.51 -16.01 5.34
CA PRO A 130 -9.24 -16.11 6.76
C PRO A 130 -8.53 -17.43 7.07
N GLY A 131 -7.44 -17.41 7.85
CA GLY A 131 -6.80 -18.63 8.33
C GLY A 131 -5.29 -18.59 8.39
N ASP A 132 -4.73 -19.74 8.74
CA ASP A 132 -3.31 -19.97 8.84
C ASP A 132 -2.70 -20.11 7.44
N ALA A 133 -1.82 -19.17 7.08
CA ALA A 133 -1.20 -19.15 5.75
C ALA A 133 -0.41 -20.44 5.43
N PHE A 134 0.16 -21.12 6.42
CA PHE A 134 0.81 -22.42 6.20
C PHE A 134 -0.17 -23.51 5.77
N LYS A 135 -1.44 -23.37 6.09
CA LYS A 135 -2.51 -24.29 5.68
C LYS A 135 -3.25 -23.85 4.42
N GLU A 136 -3.36 -22.53 4.22
CA GLU A 136 -4.13 -21.98 3.09
C GLU A 136 -3.30 -21.90 1.80
N ILE A 137 -2.01 -21.53 1.86
CA ILE A 137 -1.15 -21.45 0.68
C ILE A 137 -1.06 -22.80 -0.08
N PRO A 138 -0.90 -23.97 0.56
CA PRO A 138 -0.89 -25.24 -0.16
C PRO A 138 -2.16 -25.58 -0.94
N LYS A 139 -3.30 -25.01 -0.56
CA LYS A 139 -4.60 -25.19 -1.25
C LYS A 139 -4.71 -24.35 -2.52
N LEU A 140 -3.95 -23.27 -2.62
CA LEU A 140 -3.92 -22.42 -3.81
C LEU A 140 -3.22 -23.18 -4.94
N THR A 141 -3.69 -23.05 -6.16
CA THR A 141 -3.11 -23.70 -7.34
C THR A 141 -2.22 -22.73 -8.13
N GLY A 142 -1.29 -23.24 -8.95
CA GLY A 142 -0.46 -22.45 -9.87
C GLY A 142 0.66 -21.65 -9.20
N THR A 143 1.19 -20.66 -9.92
CA THR A 143 2.35 -19.84 -9.53
C THR A 143 1.91 -18.41 -9.23
N PHE A 144 2.79 -17.62 -8.64
CA PHE A 144 2.61 -16.20 -8.35
C PHE A 144 3.67 -15.38 -9.07
N ASP A 145 3.31 -14.19 -9.51
CA ASP A 145 4.25 -13.23 -10.12
C ASP A 145 4.50 -12.00 -9.22
N PHE A 146 3.70 -11.86 -8.15
CA PHE A 146 3.90 -10.86 -7.11
C PHE A 146 3.55 -11.46 -5.75
N VAL A 147 4.45 -11.34 -4.78
CA VAL A 147 4.24 -11.80 -3.40
C VAL A 147 4.58 -10.68 -2.44
N PHE A 148 3.70 -10.39 -1.48
CA PHE A 148 3.94 -9.50 -0.37
C PHE A 148 3.82 -10.22 0.95
N LEU A 149 4.89 -10.21 1.76
CA LEU A 149 4.98 -10.85 3.06
C LEU A 149 5.02 -9.78 4.16
N ASP A 150 3.96 -9.71 4.97
CA ASP A 150 3.87 -8.85 6.15
C ASP A 150 3.16 -9.55 7.31
N ALA A 151 3.66 -10.71 7.71
CA ALA A 151 3.10 -11.55 8.75
C ALA A 151 3.98 -11.58 10.02
N TRP A 152 3.92 -12.66 10.79
CA TRP A 152 4.76 -12.91 11.96
C TRP A 152 6.23 -13.07 11.57
N LYS A 153 7.09 -12.18 12.04
CA LYS A 153 8.47 -12.03 11.56
C LYS A 153 9.36 -13.27 11.74
N PRO A 154 9.29 -14.02 12.87
CA PRO A 154 10.06 -15.25 13.03
C PRO A 154 9.75 -16.36 12.01
N ASP A 155 8.60 -16.29 11.32
CA ASP A 155 8.22 -17.27 10.30
C ASP A 155 8.58 -16.85 8.86
N TYR A 156 9.25 -15.71 8.65
CA TYR A 156 9.54 -15.19 7.29
C TYR A 156 10.32 -16.17 6.43
N GLN A 157 11.35 -16.85 7.01
CA GLN A 157 12.09 -17.88 6.28
C GLN A 157 11.17 -19.01 5.83
N ARG A 158 10.31 -19.49 6.71
CA ARG A 158 9.36 -20.58 6.40
C ARG A 158 8.35 -20.19 5.34
N PHE A 159 7.84 -18.95 5.37
CA PHE A 159 6.97 -18.44 4.31
C PHE A 159 7.70 -18.32 2.99
N PHE A 160 8.94 -17.85 3.00
CA PHE A 160 9.76 -17.78 1.80
C PHE A 160 9.96 -19.18 1.20
N ASP A 161 10.38 -20.16 1.99
CA ASP A 161 10.60 -21.55 1.54
C ASP A 161 9.33 -22.17 0.94
N LEU A 162 8.17 -21.86 1.51
CA LEU A 162 6.87 -22.33 1.02
C LEU A 162 6.46 -21.71 -0.33
N VAL A 163 6.75 -20.43 -0.53
CA VAL A 163 6.24 -19.66 -1.67
C VAL A 163 7.24 -19.54 -2.82
N PHE A 164 8.55 -19.47 -2.52
CA PHE A 164 9.60 -19.25 -3.52
C PHE A 164 9.61 -20.29 -4.68
N PRO A 165 9.37 -21.59 -4.47
CA PRO A 165 9.25 -22.56 -5.56
C PRO A 165 8.13 -22.23 -6.55
N ARG A 166 7.11 -21.51 -6.09
CA ARG A 166 5.93 -21.12 -6.85
C ARG A 166 5.99 -19.68 -7.38
N LEU A 167 7.05 -18.93 -7.08
CA LEU A 167 7.31 -17.63 -7.67
C LEU A 167 7.79 -17.82 -9.11
N THR A 168 7.18 -17.11 -10.05
CA THR A 168 7.56 -17.18 -11.48
C THR A 168 8.94 -16.56 -11.72
N ALA A 169 9.60 -16.92 -12.81
CA ALA A 169 10.75 -16.17 -13.29
C ALA A 169 10.35 -14.70 -13.53
N ARG A 170 11.18 -13.76 -13.11
CA ARG A 170 10.94 -12.31 -13.07
C ARG A 170 9.82 -11.88 -12.10
N GLY A 171 9.24 -12.81 -11.34
CA GLY A 171 8.30 -12.49 -10.28
C GLY A 171 8.96 -11.73 -9.13
N LEU A 172 8.17 -10.92 -8.45
CA LEU A 172 8.60 -10.08 -7.31
C LEU A 172 8.21 -10.74 -5.99
N PHE A 173 9.16 -10.79 -5.05
CA PHE A 173 8.92 -11.14 -3.66
C PHE A 173 9.30 -9.95 -2.78
N LEU A 174 8.32 -9.37 -2.10
CA LEU A 174 8.48 -8.25 -1.19
C LEU A 174 8.30 -8.73 0.24
N ALA A 175 9.08 -8.20 1.18
CA ALA A 175 8.88 -8.43 2.61
C ALA A 175 9.00 -7.12 3.39
N HIS A 176 8.08 -6.89 4.31
CA HIS A 176 7.99 -5.67 5.08
C HIS A 176 8.72 -5.75 6.44
N ASN A 177 8.96 -4.61 7.08
CA ASN A 177 9.65 -4.46 8.38
C ASN A 177 11.10 -4.97 8.40
N VAL A 178 11.74 -5.09 7.25
CA VAL A 178 13.10 -5.68 7.15
C VAL A 178 14.18 -4.80 7.78
N VAL A 179 13.88 -3.55 8.14
CA VAL A 179 14.80 -2.64 8.82
C VAL A 179 14.51 -2.55 10.30
N ASN A 180 13.28 -2.19 10.68
CA ASN A 180 12.92 -2.01 12.10
C ASN A 180 12.80 -3.33 12.88
N LYS A 181 12.60 -4.47 12.19
CA LYS A 181 12.47 -5.82 12.75
C LYS A 181 13.53 -6.81 12.27
N GLN A 182 14.63 -6.33 11.70
CA GLN A 182 15.69 -7.19 11.14
C GLN A 182 16.20 -8.27 12.12
N GLY A 183 16.21 -7.98 13.43
CA GLY A 183 16.65 -8.93 14.44
C GLY A 183 15.76 -10.17 14.58
N GLU A 184 14.50 -10.08 14.16
CA GLU A 184 13.51 -11.15 14.26
C GLU A 184 13.49 -12.08 13.03
N MET A 185 14.19 -11.70 11.92
CA MET A 185 14.18 -12.39 10.63
C MET A 185 15.58 -12.50 9.97
N ARG A 186 16.63 -12.66 10.76
CA ARG A 186 18.02 -12.63 10.27
C ARG A 186 18.32 -13.72 9.23
N ASP A 187 17.83 -14.92 9.44
CA ASP A 187 17.95 -16.08 8.53
C ASP A 187 17.30 -15.79 7.18
N PHE A 188 16.09 -15.25 7.20
CA PHE A 188 15.40 -14.81 5.99
C PHE A 188 16.20 -13.73 5.23
N LEU A 189 16.67 -12.68 5.92
CA LEU A 189 17.46 -11.61 5.30
C LEU A 189 18.73 -12.16 4.67
N GLN A 190 19.47 -13.00 5.40
CA GLN A 190 20.66 -13.65 4.85
C GLN A 190 20.33 -14.49 3.62
N THR A 191 19.21 -15.21 3.64
CA THR A 191 18.76 -16.02 2.50
C THR A 191 18.49 -15.16 1.28
N ILE A 192 17.66 -14.12 1.36
CA ILE A 192 17.28 -13.32 0.18
C ILE A 192 18.42 -12.48 -0.37
N GLU A 193 19.37 -12.06 0.47
CA GLU A 193 20.53 -11.27 0.04
C GLU A 193 21.59 -12.11 -0.69
N HIS A 194 21.68 -13.42 -0.39
CA HIS A 194 22.70 -14.31 -0.95
C HIS A 194 22.15 -15.39 -1.88
N HIS A 195 20.84 -15.45 -2.09
CA HIS A 195 20.20 -16.48 -2.91
C HIS A 195 20.59 -16.33 -4.39
N PRO A 196 21.20 -17.38 -5.05
CA PRO A 196 21.76 -17.23 -6.39
C PRO A 196 20.73 -16.98 -7.50
N ALA A 197 19.44 -17.22 -7.24
CA ALA A 197 18.35 -16.97 -8.16
C ALA A 197 17.57 -15.68 -7.86
N LEU A 198 18.06 -14.82 -6.95
CA LEU A 198 17.43 -13.54 -6.62
C LEU A 198 18.36 -12.37 -6.90
N ALA A 199 17.77 -11.26 -7.34
CA ALA A 199 18.34 -9.93 -7.21
C ALA A 199 17.52 -9.18 -6.16
N THR A 200 18.16 -8.82 -5.05
CA THR A 200 17.49 -8.22 -3.89
C THR A 200 18.04 -6.83 -3.60
N SER A 201 17.14 -5.91 -3.24
CA SER A 201 17.45 -4.60 -2.70
C SER A 201 16.56 -4.31 -1.49
N ILE A 202 17.10 -3.63 -0.48
CA ILE A 202 16.33 -3.08 0.64
C ILE A 202 16.07 -1.61 0.36
N VAL A 203 14.80 -1.23 0.39
CA VAL A 203 14.32 0.13 0.15
C VAL A 203 13.55 0.64 1.36
N ARG A 204 13.36 1.95 1.45
CA ARG A 204 12.62 2.59 2.55
C ARG A 204 11.62 3.59 1.98
N PRO A 205 10.52 3.10 1.37
CA PRO A 205 9.43 3.99 0.99
C PRO A 205 8.82 4.64 2.23
N GLY A 206 8.50 3.82 3.26
CA GLY A 206 8.22 4.22 4.64
C GLY A 206 9.41 4.03 5.57
N THR A 207 9.18 3.99 6.87
CA THR A 207 10.22 3.93 7.91
C THR A 207 10.65 2.50 8.26
N GLU A 208 9.77 1.52 8.07
CA GLU A 208 9.95 0.13 8.51
C GLU A 208 10.93 -0.66 7.62
N GLY A 209 11.06 -0.24 6.36
CA GLY A 209 11.88 -0.88 5.35
C GLY A 209 11.20 -2.08 4.67
N MET A 210 11.47 -2.20 3.38
CA MET A 210 10.94 -3.27 2.52
C MET A 210 12.08 -3.90 1.72
N SER A 211 12.17 -5.22 1.71
CA SER A 211 12.99 -5.91 0.72
C SER A 211 12.19 -6.10 -0.56
N VAL A 212 12.85 -5.89 -1.69
CA VAL A 212 12.34 -6.17 -3.04
C VAL A 212 13.28 -7.14 -3.70
N SER A 213 12.82 -8.35 -3.94
CA SER A 213 13.58 -9.42 -4.57
C SER A 213 12.92 -9.81 -5.89
N VAL A 214 13.71 -9.87 -6.96
CA VAL A 214 13.28 -10.36 -8.28
C VAL A 214 13.85 -11.74 -8.49
N LYS A 215 13.01 -12.73 -8.84
CA LYS A 215 13.48 -14.06 -9.23
C LYS A 215 14.06 -14.01 -10.63
N LEU A 216 15.34 -14.33 -10.78
CA LEU A 216 16.08 -14.15 -12.04
C LEU A 216 15.69 -15.19 -13.10
N ARG A 217 15.41 -16.42 -12.69
CA ARG A 217 15.08 -17.57 -13.55
C ARG A 217 14.41 -18.71 -12.75
#